data_9f9827ff9a90c5f795d8b93486c68d60
#
_entry.id   9f9827ff9a90c5f795d8b93486c68d60
#
_cell.length_a   1.000
_cell.length_b   1.000
_cell.length_c   1.000
_cell.angle_alpha   90.00
_cell.angle_beta   90.00
_cell.angle_gamma   90.00
#
_symmetry.space_group_name_H-M   'P 1'
#
loop_
_entity.id
_entity.type
_entity.pdbx_description
1 polymer ?
#
loop_
_entity_poly.entity_id
_entity_poly.type
_entity_poly.pdbx_seq_one_letter_code
_entity_poly.pdbx_strand_id
1 'polypeptide(L)'
;MIRRNPRGDLPVVHETAFVDPTAILCGHIIVGENVFIGPYAVIRADEVDENGHMDPITIGAHSNIQDGVVIHSKAGGRVEIGEYTSI
;
A
#
# COMPACT_ATOMS: atom_id res chain seq x y z
N MET A 1 -4.11 3.85 -9.79
CA MET A 1 -5.52 3.81 -9.35
C MET A 1 -5.61 3.50 -7.86
N ILE A 2 -6.30 4.32 -7.13
CA ILE A 2 -6.56 4.10 -5.70
C ILE A 2 -7.98 3.58 -5.56
N ARG A 3 -8.15 2.43 -4.91
CA ARG A 3 -9.44 1.75 -4.89
C ARG A 3 -9.71 1.05 -3.58
N ARG A 4 -11.01 0.86 -3.30
CA ARG A 4 -11.46 0.14 -2.11
C ARG A 4 -11.28 -1.36 -2.31
N ASN A 5 -11.00 -2.04 -1.19
CA ASN A 5 -11.07 -3.50 -1.16
C ASN A 5 -12.52 -3.95 -0.89
N PRO A 6 -12.82 -5.25 -0.92
CA PRO A 6 -14.17 -5.73 -0.63
C PRO A 6 -14.70 -5.36 0.75
N ARG A 7 -13.82 -5.14 1.73
CA ARG A 7 -14.22 -4.68 3.07
C ARG A 7 -14.60 -3.20 3.09
N GLY A 8 -14.24 -2.45 2.06
CA GLY A 8 -14.51 -1.02 1.95
C GLY A 8 -13.37 -0.12 2.37
N ASP A 9 -12.22 -0.68 2.74
CA ASP A 9 -11.06 0.13 3.09
C ASP A 9 -10.50 0.85 1.86
N LEU A 10 -10.13 2.10 2.06
CA LEU A 10 -9.51 2.93 1.03
C LEU A 10 -8.10 3.30 1.47
N PRO A 11 -7.10 3.24 0.57
CA PRO A 11 -5.75 3.68 0.93
C PRO A 11 -5.72 5.11 1.46
N VAL A 12 -4.93 5.32 2.50
CA VAL A 12 -4.65 6.65 3.05
C VAL A 12 -3.26 7.04 2.59
N VAL A 13 -3.19 8.06 1.75
CA VAL A 13 -1.94 8.52 1.14
C VAL A 13 -1.62 9.91 1.66
N HIS A 14 -0.44 10.07 2.27
CA HIS A 14 -0.01 11.37 2.75
C HIS A 14 0.05 12.37 1.59
N GLU A 15 -0.32 13.62 1.86
CA GLU A 15 -0.39 14.64 0.81
C GLU A 15 0.94 14.92 0.10
N THR A 16 2.07 14.64 0.76
CA THR A 16 3.39 14.82 0.17
C THR A 16 3.89 13.60 -0.60
N ALA A 17 3.19 12.48 -0.54
CA ALA A 17 3.59 11.28 -1.26
C ALA A 17 3.24 11.40 -2.73
N PHE A 18 4.07 10.78 -3.57
CA PHE A 18 3.77 10.66 -5.00
C PHE A 18 3.38 9.23 -5.33
N VAL A 19 2.24 9.08 -5.98
CA VAL A 19 1.79 7.78 -6.51
C VAL A 19 1.65 7.93 -8.01
N ASP A 20 2.43 7.15 -8.76
CA ASP A 20 2.33 7.22 -10.22
C ASP A 20 0.91 6.87 -10.68
N PRO A 21 0.36 7.57 -11.68
CA PRO A 21 -1.00 7.30 -12.16
C PRO A 21 -1.24 5.86 -12.62
N THR A 22 -0.19 5.15 -13.01
CA THR A 22 -0.29 3.75 -13.44
C THR A 22 -0.24 2.75 -12.28
N ALA A 23 0.12 3.20 -11.08
CA ALA A 23 0.17 2.32 -9.91
C ALA A 23 -1.24 1.99 -9.43
N ILE A 24 -1.38 0.81 -8.82
CA ILE A 24 -2.64 0.36 -8.23
C ILE A 24 -2.43 0.18 -6.72
N LEU A 25 -3.19 0.93 -5.93
CA LEU A 25 -3.25 0.78 -4.48
C LEU A 25 -4.67 0.35 -4.12
N CYS A 26 -4.80 -0.80 -3.50
CA CYS A 26 -6.11 -1.36 -3.16
C CYS A 26 -6.20 -1.70 -1.69
N GLY A 27 -7.10 -1.07 -0.97
CA GLY A 27 -7.49 -1.49 0.36
C GLY A 27 -6.77 -0.80 1.50
N HIS A 28 -6.48 -1.56 2.55
CA HIS A 28 -6.01 -1.03 3.83
C HIS A 28 -4.52 -0.73 3.79
N ILE A 29 -4.17 0.36 3.14
CA ILE A 29 -2.78 0.79 2.92
C ILE A 29 -2.61 2.17 3.53
N ILE A 30 -1.49 2.37 4.23
CA ILE A 30 -1.11 3.67 4.80
C ILE A 30 0.23 4.07 4.21
N VAL A 31 0.23 5.13 3.43
CA VAL A 31 1.44 5.64 2.75
C VAL A 31 1.91 6.90 3.48
N GLY A 32 3.12 6.86 3.99
CA GLY A 32 3.72 7.94 4.75
C GLY A 32 4.17 9.13 3.91
N GLU A 33 4.68 10.16 4.60
CA GLU A 33 5.14 11.37 3.93
C GLU A 33 6.33 11.11 3.02
N ASN A 34 6.39 11.85 1.92
CA ASN A 34 7.50 11.82 0.96
C ASN A 34 7.82 10.42 0.42
N VAL A 35 6.84 9.53 0.41
CA VAL A 35 6.97 8.22 -0.23
C VAL A 35 6.79 8.38 -1.73
N PHE A 36 7.60 7.66 -2.50
CA PHE A 36 7.44 7.57 -3.94
C PHE A 36 6.98 6.17 -4.32
N ILE A 37 5.90 6.09 -5.09
CA ILE A 37 5.40 4.83 -5.64
C ILE A 37 5.43 4.92 -7.15
N GLY A 38 6.28 4.10 -7.76
CA GLY A 38 6.60 4.17 -9.17
C GLY A 38 5.56 3.54 -10.10
N PRO A 39 5.82 3.68 -11.42
CA PRO A 39 4.91 3.16 -12.44
C PRO A 39 4.67 1.66 -12.31
N TYR A 40 3.43 1.26 -12.52
CA TYR A 40 3.01 -0.13 -12.53
C TYR A 40 3.22 -0.90 -11.22
N ALA A 41 3.50 -0.20 -10.13
CA ALA A 41 3.51 -0.83 -8.81
C ALA A 41 2.09 -1.27 -8.45
N VAL A 42 1.97 -2.42 -7.79
CA VAL A 42 0.68 -2.95 -7.33
C VAL A 42 0.78 -3.26 -5.86
N ILE A 43 0.01 -2.57 -5.05
CA ILE A 43 -0.02 -2.77 -3.60
C ILE A 43 -1.44 -3.12 -3.20
N ARG A 44 -1.63 -4.33 -2.66
CA ARG A 44 -2.96 -4.83 -2.36
C ARG A 44 -3.08 -5.31 -0.93
N ALA A 45 -3.94 -4.66 -0.16
CA ALA A 45 -4.37 -5.08 1.17
C ALA A 45 -5.87 -5.38 1.08
N ASP A 46 -6.20 -6.49 0.41
CA ASP A 46 -7.57 -6.80 0.03
C ASP A 46 -8.04 -8.21 0.43
N GLU A 47 -7.21 -8.95 1.16
CA GLU A 47 -7.56 -10.27 1.67
C GLU A 47 -7.72 -10.22 3.18
N VAL A 48 -8.94 -10.42 3.65
CA VAL A 48 -9.21 -10.54 5.08
C VAL A 48 -8.94 -11.97 5.57
N ASP A 49 -8.75 -12.13 6.87
CA ASP A 49 -8.69 -13.45 7.47
C ASP A 49 -10.10 -14.05 7.62
N GLU A 50 -10.18 -15.24 8.21
CA GLU A 50 -11.44 -15.93 8.39
C GLU A 50 -12.43 -15.20 9.31
N ASN A 51 -11.94 -14.24 10.11
CA ASN A 51 -12.75 -13.41 10.98
C ASN A 51 -13.07 -12.03 10.40
N GLY A 52 -12.71 -11.80 9.15
CA GLY A 52 -12.90 -10.51 8.50
C GLY A 52 -11.89 -9.45 8.91
N HIS A 53 -10.83 -9.85 9.60
CA HIS A 53 -9.79 -8.94 10.08
C HIS A 53 -8.73 -8.69 9.01
N MET A 54 -8.20 -7.47 9.02
CA MET A 54 -7.09 -7.10 8.13
C MET A 54 -6.23 -6.02 8.79
N ASP A 55 -4.95 -6.34 8.98
CA ASP A 55 -3.95 -5.34 9.35
C ASP A 55 -3.50 -4.56 8.12
N PRO A 56 -3.04 -3.32 8.30
CA PRO A 56 -2.65 -2.50 7.15
C PRO A 56 -1.32 -2.93 6.53
N ILE A 57 -1.15 -2.57 5.26
CA ILE A 57 0.18 -2.41 4.66
C ILE A 57 0.61 -0.98 4.95
N THR A 58 1.70 -0.81 5.66
CA THR A 58 2.22 0.51 6.02
C THR A 58 3.53 0.75 5.31
N ILE A 59 3.64 1.90 4.64
CA ILE A 59 4.88 2.30 3.97
C ILE A 59 5.41 3.52 4.70
N GLY A 60 6.56 3.36 5.34
CA GLY A 60 7.18 4.39 6.15
C GLY A 60 7.68 5.57 5.34
N ALA A 61 7.78 6.72 5.99
CA ALA A 61 8.17 7.98 5.36
C ALA A 61 9.50 7.88 4.60
N HIS A 62 9.61 8.63 3.52
CA HIS A 62 10.82 8.75 2.69
C HIS A 62 11.25 7.45 2.00
N SER A 63 10.35 6.49 1.86
CA SER A 63 10.62 5.21 1.19
C SER A 63 10.26 5.28 -0.28
N ASN A 64 10.85 4.39 -1.07
CA ASN A 64 10.61 4.27 -2.50
C ASN A 64 10.11 2.87 -2.83
N ILE A 65 8.99 2.81 -3.53
CA ILE A 65 8.51 1.59 -4.15
C ILE A 65 8.75 1.74 -5.64
N GLN A 66 9.67 0.95 -6.17
CA GLN A 66 10.13 1.09 -7.55
C GLN A 66 9.12 0.54 -8.56
N ASP A 67 9.46 0.70 -9.84
CA ASP A 67 8.59 0.31 -10.95
C ASP A 67 8.25 -1.17 -10.90
N GLY A 68 6.98 -1.50 -11.10
CA GLY A 68 6.53 -2.88 -11.23
C GLY A 68 6.59 -3.73 -9.97
N VAL A 69 6.87 -3.14 -8.81
CA VAL A 69 6.90 -3.88 -7.54
C VAL A 69 5.49 -4.30 -7.15
N VAL A 70 5.36 -5.54 -6.69
CA VAL A 70 4.09 -6.08 -6.18
C VAL A 70 4.22 -6.34 -4.69
N ILE A 71 3.34 -5.74 -3.91
CA ILE A 71 3.24 -5.97 -2.48
C ILE A 71 1.82 -6.45 -2.19
N HIS A 72 1.70 -7.62 -1.57
CA HIS A 72 0.41 -8.20 -1.26
C HIS A 72 0.42 -8.75 0.16
N SER A 73 -0.54 -8.34 0.97
CA SER A 73 -0.72 -8.92 2.29
C SER A 73 -1.64 -10.12 2.20
N LYS A 74 -1.24 -11.21 2.85
CA LYS A 74 -1.98 -12.48 2.80
C LYS A 74 -2.92 -12.58 3.99
N ALA A 75 -4.19 -12.91 3.72
CA ALA A 75 -5.18 -13.31 4.75
C ALA A 75 -5.15 -12.44 6.01
N GLY A 76 -5.27 -11.13 5.84
CA GLY A 76 -5.31 -10.19 6.96
C GLY A 76 -3.95 -9.87 7.57
N GLY A 77 -2.87 -10.44 7.04
CA GLY A 77 -1.52 -10.25 7.58
C GLY A 77 -0.99 -8.84 7.40
N ARG A 78 -0.16 -8.41 8.34
CA ARG A 78 0.46 -7.09 8.31
C ARG A 78 1.72 -7.10 7.45
N VAL A 79 1.89 -6.04 6.67
CA VAL A 79 3.14 -5.74 5.97
C VAL A 79 3.60 -4.37 6.42
N GLU A 80 4.84 -4.26 6.84
CA GLU A 80 5.39 -3.00 7.30
C GLU A 80 6.71 -2.73 6.61
N ILE A 81 6.74 -1.65 5.83
CA ILE A 81 7.96 -1.17 5.18
C ILE A 81 8.44 0.02 5.97
N GLY A 82 9.68 -0.07 6.47
CA GLY A 82 10.26 0.96 7.32
C GLY A 82 10.49 2.27 6.58
N GLU A 83 10.93 3.29 7.32
CA GLU A 83 11.33 4.56 6.74
C GLU A 83 12.62 4.41 5.93
N TYR A 84 12.80 5.28 4.93
CA TYR A 84 14.02 5.33 4.10
C TYR A 84 14.36 4.00 3.45
N THR A 85 13.35 3.21 3.12
CA THR A 85 13.52 1.90 2.50
C THR A 85 13.25 1.98 1.01
N SER A 86 14.08 1.32 0.20
CA SER A 86 13.89 1.23 -1.24
C SER A 86 13.64 -0.24 -1.62
N ILE A 87 12.58 -0.45 -2.35
CA ILE A 87 12.18 -1.79 -2.79
C ILE A 87 12.14 -1.85 -4.31
#